data_0119bb6ba54f3eef21a7e3586860b99a
#
_entry.id   0119bb6ba54f3eef21a7e3586860b99a
#
_cell.length_a   1.000
_cell.length_b   1.000
_cell.length_c   1.000
_cell.angle_alpha   90.00
_cell.angle_beta   90.00
_cell.angle_gamma   90.00
#
_symmetry.space_group_name_H-M   'P 1'
#
loop_
_entity.id
_entity.type
_entity.pdbx_description
1 polymer ?
#
loop_
_entity_poly.entity_id
_entity_poly.type
_entity_poly.pdbx_seq_one_letter_code
_entity_poly.pdbx_strand_id
1 'polypeptide(L)'
;MWAIVGSSGFESFDDFKIVEELPRETPFGLCSNGLYKREVNGQDALFLNRTGEDENILPHQINYKANIYALKKYGATSILALTSVRSLREELKPGDMVIPYQFIDRTKSIRDFTFCEQGLLNYVSLSKPITESIAEEIRAKKNEFDFDIHFKQAYVCIEGPQFPTIIDAKCFQSMGGGIIGMTAFPEFALAREAGLNYICCNFVVDYVPWSYDVRNELNVLEIRQTNNTKAEKLIRWVVDNLTFDAENDCHEQGIARFLSTPLESLAPNKRAWMQTISQDNSTAINGIDDDIIKRVPDLYGGVKTIPPKLQELLTFIGKYDRGTDY
;
A
#
# COMPACT_ATOMS: atom_id res chain seq x y z
N MET A 1 -5.44 2.38 14.30
CA MET A 1 -6.66 1.73 13.78
C MET A 1 -6.37 1.08 12.44
N TRP A 2 -6.89 -0.12 12.18
CA TRP A 2 -6.79 -0.79 10.89
C TRP A 2 -7.66 -0.13 9.81
N ALA A 3 -7.16 -0.10 8.58
CA ALA A 3 -7.94 0.18 7.39
C ALA A 3 -7.96 -1.06 6.49
N ILE A 4 -9.14 -1.53 6.15
CA ILE A 4 -9.41 -2.65 5.26
C ILE A 4 -9.72 -2.07 3.88
N VAL A 5 -8.89 -2.38 2.91
CA VAL A 5 -9.06 -1.84 1.54
C VAL A 5 -9.36 -2.98 0.59
N GLY A 6 -10.59 -3.03 0.11
CA GLY A 6 -11.07 -4.06 -0.82
C GLY A 6 -11.02 -3.65 -2.28
N SER A 7 -11.21 -4.62 -3.16
CA SER A 7 -11.43 -4.46 -4.60
C SER A 7 -12.34 -5.58 -5.09
N SER A 8 -12.40 -5.79 -6.40
CA SER A 8 -13.24 -6.84 -7.03
C SER A 8 -13.19 -8.17 -6.29
N GLY A 9 -14.32 -8.61 -5.78
CA GLY A 9 -14.50 -9.79 -4.94
C GLY A 9 -14.44 -9.50 -3.43
N PHE A 10 -14.15 -8.26 -3.02
CA PHE A 10 -14.09 -7.82 -1.62
C PHE A 10 -14.79 -6.46 -1.46
N GLU A 11 -15.93 -6.25 -2.14
CA GLU A 11 -16.69 -5.01 -2.14
C GLU A 11 -17.69 -4.92 -1.00
N SER A 12 -18.36 -6.03 -0.73
CA SER A 12 -19.36 -6.12 0.34
C SER A 12 -18.73 -6.75 1.57
N PHE A 13 -18.69 -5.99 2.61
CA PHE A 13 -18.32 -6.47 3.94
C PHE A 13 -19.57 -6.45 4.84
N ASP A 14 -20.67 -7.05 4.36
CA ASP A 14 -21.99 -6.94 4.96
C ASP A 14 -22.05 -7.55 6.37
N ASP A 15 -21.16 -8.49 6.68
CA ASP A 15 -21.01 -9.08 8.01
C ASP A 15 -20.42 -8.12 9.06
N PHE A 16 -19.90 -6.96 8.64
CA PHE A 16 -19.36 -5.94 9.51
C PHE A 16 -20.30 -4.75 9.59
N LYS A 17 -20.84 -4.51 10.79
CA LYS A 17 -21.82 -3.45 11.02
C LYS A 17 -21.25 -2.08 10.71
N ILE A 18 -21.92 -1.31 9.86
CA ILE A 18 -21.58 0.09 9.61
C ILE A 18 -21.86 0.91 10.87
N VAL A 19 -20.84 1.61 11.35
CA VAL A 19 -20.92 2.56 12.47
C VAL A 19 -21.13 3.96 11.93
N GLU A 20 -20.41 4.33 10.86
CA GLU A 20 -20.44 5.67 10.28
C GLU A 20 -20.03 5.63 8.81
N GLU A 21 -20.71 6.38 7.95
CA GLU A 21 -20.24 6.71 6.61
C GLU A 21 -19.39 7.97 6.69
N LEU A 22 -18.19 7.92 6.10
CA LEU A 22 -17.22 9.00 6.23
C LEU A 22 -17.18 9.89 5.00
N PRO A 23 -17.02 11.21 5.17
CA PRO A 23 -16.85 12.15 4.06
C PRO A 23 -15.66 11.79 3.16
N ARG A 24 -15.88 11.93 1.85
CA ARG A 24 -14.95 11.48 0.80
C ARG A 24 -14.03 12.57 0.27
N GLU A 25 -14.27 13.82 0.65
CA GLU A 25 -13.54 14.98 0.15
C GLU A 25 -12.13 15.04 0.71
N THR A 26 -11.17 15.16 -0.20
CA THR A 26 -9.75 15.30 0.11
C THR A 26 -9.11 16.42 -0.73
N PRO A 27 -7.92 16.91 -0.36
CA PRO A 27 -7.16 17.85 -1.21
C PRO A 27 -6.81 17.32 -2.59
N PHE A 28 -6.91 15.99 -2.79
CA PHE A 28 -6.60 15.28 -4.03
C PHE A 28 -7.87 14.89 -4.81
N GLY A 29 -9.03 15.45 -4.45
CA GLY A 29 -10.33 15.10 -4.99
C GLY A 29 -11.07 14.07 -4.12
N LEU A 30 -12.12 13.46 -4.68
CA LEU A 30 -12.90 12.45 -3.96
C LEU A 30 -12.13 11.13 -3.89
N CYS A 31 -12.15 10.49 -2.72
CA CYS A 31 -11.76 9.08 -2.62
C CYS A 31 -12.86 8.17 -3.20
N SER A 32 -12.55 6.90 -3.41
CA SER A 32 -13.52 5.90 -3.88
C SER A 32 -14.73 5.84 -2.95
N ASN A 33 -15.92 5.49 -3.49
CA ASN A 33 -17.11 5.31 -2.65
C ASN A 33 -16.95 4.10 -1.73
N GLY A 34 -17.84 4.06 -0.69
CA GLY A 34 -17.79 2.98 0.30
C GLY A 34 -16.69 3.18 1.32
N LEU A 35 -16.43 4.43 1.73
CA LEU A 35 -15.56 4.71 2.87
C LEU A 35 -16.39 4.74 4.14
N TYR A 36 -16.24 3.70 4.95
CA TYR A 36 -17.01 3.49 6.18
C TYR A 36 -16.10 3.22 7.38
N LYS A 37 -16.56 3.64 8.54
CA LYS A 37 -16.14 3.04 9.80
C LYS A 37 -17.08 1.87 10.09
N ARG A 38 -16.52 0.69 10.32
CA ARG A 38 -17.28 -0.52 10.65
C ARG A 38 -16.74 -1.15 11.92
N GLU A 39 -17.62 -1.90 12.60
CA GLU A 39 -17.27 -2.66 13.79
C GLU A 39 -16.82 -4.07 13.38
N VAL A 40 -15.63 -4.46 13.85
CA VAL A 40 -15.07 -5.80 13.71
C VAL A 40 -14.82 -6.34 15.12
N ASN A 41 -15.58 -7.32 15.56
CA ASN A 41 -15.45 -7.95 16.89
C ASN A 41 -15.38 -6.93 18.06
N GLY A 42 -16.18 -5.85 17.99
CA GLY A 42 -16.20 -4.80 19.01
C GLY A 42 -15.12 -3.72 18.87
N GLN A 43 -14.31 -3.76 17.83
CA GLN A 43 -13.30 -2.74 17.52
C GLN A 43 -13.66 -2.00 16.24
N ASP A 44 -13.36 -0.70 16.22
CA ASP A 44 -13.54 0.12 15.02
C ASP A 44 -12.44 -0.15 14.00
N ALA A 45 -12.81 -0.31 12.73
CA ALA A 45 -11.91 -0.35 11.58
C ALA A 45 -12.47 0.50 10.43
N LEU A 46 -11.58 1.06 9.60
CA LEU A 46 -11.96 1.73 8.37
C LEU A 46 -12.10 0.71 7.25
N PHE A 47 -13.10 0.90 6.40
CA PHE A 47 -13.32 0.08 5.20
C PHE A 47 -13.42 1.00 4.00
N LEU A 48 -12.70 0.66 2.94
CA LEU A 48 -12.71 1.38 1.68
C LEU A 48 -12.73 0.38 0.52
N ASN A 49 -13.71 0.52 -0.38
CA ASN A 49 -13.70 -0.18 -1.64
C ASN A 49 -13.01 0.68 -2.71
N ARG A 50 -11.81 0.27 -3.17
CA ARG A 50 -11.04 1.08 -4.12
C ARG A 50 -11.66 1.14 -5.51
N THR A 51 -12.46 0.14 -5.90
CA THR A 51 -13.14 0.08 -7.20
C THR A 51 -14.55 0.68 -7.19
N GLY A 52 -14.98 1.20 -6.03
CA GLY A 52 -16.34 1.69 -5.80
C GLY A 52 -17.32 0.56 -5.48
N GLU A 53 -18.45 0.89 -4.86
CA GLU A 53 -19.46 -0.08 -4.43
C GLU A 53 -20.05 -0.89 -5.59
N ASP A 54 -20.11 -0.30 -6.80
CA ASP A 54 -20.63 -0.93 -8.01
C ASP A 54 -19.51 -1.49 -8.91
N GLU A 55 -18.29 -1.63 -8.42
CA GLU A 55 -17.11 -2.03 -9.22
C GLU A 55 -16.93 -1.22 -10.51
N ASN A 56 -17.26 0.06 -10.50
CA ASN A 56 -17.34 0.88 -11.72
C ASN A 56 -16.09 1.72 -11.99
N ILE A 57 -15.09 1.68 -11.08
CA ILE A 57 -13.84 2.44 -11.22
C ILE A 57 -12.76 1.50 -11.79
N LEU A 58 -12.26 1.83 -12.97
CA LEU A 58 -11.15 1.07 -13.56
C LEU A 58 -9.86 1.21 -12.76
N PRO A 59 -8.96 0.22 -12.74
CA PRO A 59 -7.74 0.24 -11.94
C PRO A 59 -6.89 1.51 -12.12
N HIS A 60 -6.79 2.04 -13.34
CA HIS A 60 -6.02 3.26 -13.63
C HIS A 60 -6.78 4.56 -13.33
N GLN A 61 -8.08 4.49 -13.04
CA GLN A 61 -8.93 5.63 -12.70
C GLN A 61 -9.14 5.78 -11.18
N ILE A 62 -8.70 4.80 -10.40
CA ILE A 62 -8.77 4.88 -8.94
C ILE A 62 -7.92 6.07 -8.46
N ASN A 63 -8.52 6.92 -7.63
CA ASN A 63 -7.81 8.03 -7.00
C ASN A 63 -7.06 7.54 -5.75
N TYR A 64 -5.93 6.86 -5.97
CA TYR A 64 -5.12 6.27 -4.90
C TYR A 64 -4.63 7.31 -3.89
N LYS A 65 -4.25 8.52 -4.35
CA LYS A 65 -3.83 9.62 -3.45
C LYS A 65 -4.94 10.02 -2.50
N ALA A 66 -6.15 10.22 -3.03
CA ALA A 66 -7.31 10.55 -2.20
C ALA A 66 -7.65 9.42 -1.23
N ASN A 67 -7.58 8.16 -1.67
CA ASN A 67 -7.85 6.99 -0.85
C ASN A 67 -6.89 6.91 0.34
N ILE A 68 -5.59 6.94 0.11
CA ILE A 68 -4.57 6.85 1.16
C ILE A 68 -4.65 8.06 2.10
N TYR A 69 -4.85 9.26 1.55
CA TYR A 69 -5.03 10.47 2.36
C TYR A 69 -6.25 10.36 3.28
N ALA A 70 -7.41 9.92 2.76
CA ALA A 70 -8.62 9.77 3.54
C ALA A 70 -8.44 8.76 4.68
N LEU A 71 -7.84 7.61 4.41
CA LEU A 71 -7.55 6.61 5.45
C LEU A 71 -6.65 7.19 6.56
N LYS A 72 -5.58 7.90 6.18
CA LYS A 72 -4.70 8.58 7.16
C LYS A 72 -5.46 9.64 7.96
N LYS A 73 -6.25 10.49 7.28
CA LYS A 73 -7.07 11.54 7.90
C LYS A 73 -8.03 10.99 8.97
N TYR A 74 -8.61 9.82 8.73
CA TYR A 74 -9.54 9.19 9.66
C TYR A 74 -8.86 8.24 10.66
N GLY A 75 -7.54 8.31 10.79
CA GLY A 75 -6.80 7.68 11.87
C GLY A 75 -6.33 6.26 11.60
N ALA A 76 -6.25 5.86 10.32
CA ALA A 76 -5.57 4.62 9.99
C ALA A 76 -4.08 4.69 10.38
N THR A 77 -3.57 3.60 10.95
CA THR A 77 -2.15 3.38 11.21
C THR A 77 -1.61 2.26 10.32
N SER A 78 -2.48 1.36 9.92
CA SER A 78 -2.13 0.15 9.18
C SER A 78 -3.20 -0.15 8.13
N ILE A 79 -2.78 -0.61 6.96
CA ILE A 79 -3.64 -1.01 5.84
C ILE A 79 -3.51 -2.52 5.62
N LEU A 80 -4.66 -3.20 5.67
CA LEU A 80 -4.84 -4.55 5.13
C LEU A 80 -5.49 -4.43 3.76
N ALA A 81 -4.68 -4.56 2.71
CA ALA A 81 -5.14 -4.52 1.34
C ALA A 81 -5.53 -5.92 0.86
N LEU A 82 -6.77 -6.07 0.41
CA LEU A 82 -7.33 -7.30 -0.13
C LEU A 82 -7.50 -7.16 -1.63
N THR A 83 -6.98 -8.12 -2.40
CA THR A 83 -7.10 -8.11 -3.86
C THR A 83 -7.34 -9.50 -4.43
N SER A 84 -8.10 -9.57 -5.52
CA SER A 84 -8.15 -10.74 -6.39
C SER A 84 -7.00 -10.69 -7.39
N VAL A 85 -6.25 -11.78 -7.51
CA VAL A 85 -5.09 -11.88 -8.40
C VAL A 85 -5.16 -13.15 -9.25
N ARG A 86 -4.36 -13.18 -10.32
CA ARG A 86 -4.11 -14.40 -11.07
C ARG A 86 -2.71 -14.92 -10.80
N SER A 87 -2.58 -16.24 -10.77
CA SER A 87 -1.30 -16.91 -10.56
C SER A 87 -0.47 -16.98 -11.84
N LEU A 88 0.83 -16.80 -11.70
CA LEU A 88 1.86 -17.07 -12.72
C LEU A 88 2.61 -18.37 -12.43
N ARG A 89 2.20 -19.15 -11.42
CA ARG A 89 2.87 -20.37 -10.95
C ARG A 89 1.85 -21.47 -10.71
N GLU A 90 2.20 -22.70 -11.07
CA GLU A 90 1.32 -23.87 -10.89
C GLU A 90 1.05 -24.17 -9.40
N GLU A 91 2.04 -23.91 -8.55
CA GLU A 91 1.96 -24.16 -7.12
C GLU A 91 1.08 -23.18 -6.35
N LEU A 92 0.75 -22.02 -6.93
CA LEU A 92 -0.15 -21.01 -6.34
C LEU A 92 -1.54 -21.21 -6.93
N LYS A 93 -2.37 -21.96 -6.25
CA LYS A 93 -3.65 -22.42 -6.79
C LYS A 93 -4.78 -21.41 -6.57
N PRO A 94 -5.81 -21.38 -7.43
CA PRO A 94 -7.04 -20.68 -7.14
C PRO A 94 -7.62 -21.08 -5.78
N GLY A 95 -7.96 -20.09 -4.96
CA GLY A 95 -8.34 -20.25 -3.57
C GLY A 95 -7.21 -20.06 -2.56
N ASP A 96 -5.94 -20.08 -2.98
CA ASP A 96 -4.82 -19.79 -2.08
C ASP A 96 -4.71 -18.27 -1.82
N MET A 97 -4.13 -17.92 -0.68
CA MET A 97 -3.74 -16.54 -0.37
C MET A 97 -2.22 -16.36 -0.53
N VAL A 98 -1.80 -15.24 -1.09
CA VAL A 98 -0.39 -14.89 -1.31
C VAL A 98 -0.08 -13.54 -0.66
N ILE A 99 0.91 -13.51 0.22
CA ILE A 99 1.51 -12.27 0.75
C ILE A 99 2.84 -12.05 0.01
N PRO A 100 2.91 -11.09 -0.93
CA PRO A 100 4.12 -10.81 -1.68
C PRO A 100 5.15 -10.12 -0.79
N TYR A 101 6.43 -10.37 -1.05
CA TYR A 101 7.53 -9.65 -0.41
C TYR A 101 8.07 -8.50 -1.25
N GLN A 102 7.82 -8.53 -2.58
CA GLN A 102 8.27 -7.52 -3.54
C GLN A 102 7.21 -7.28 -4.62
N PHE A 103 7.34 -6.13 -5.28
CA PHE A 103 6.45 -5.72 -6.35
C PHE A 103 7.25 -5.34 -7.60
N ILE A 104 6.69 -5.66 -8.76
CA ILE A 104 7.21 -5.29 -10.06
C ILE A 104 6.16 -4.38 -10.70
N ASP A 105 6.47 -3.09 -10.81
CA ASP A 105 5.58 -2.13 -11.48
C ASP A 105 5.68 -2.28 -13.01
N ARG A 106 4.55 -2.60 -13.62
CA ARG A 106 4.34 -2.66 -15.08
C ARG A 106 3.14 -1.81 -15.50
N THR A 107 2.80 -0.81 -14.69
CA THR A 107 1.81 0.21 -15.05
C THR A 107 2.37 1.14 -16.14
N LYS A 108 1.48 1.95 -16.75
CA LYS A 108 1.85 2.83 -17.89
C LYS A 108 2.12 4.28 -17.46
N SER A 109 2.38 4.49 -16.16
CA SER A 109 2.70 5.81 -15.59
C SER A 109 1.61 6.89 -15.81
N ILE A 110 0.33 6.47 -15.93
CA ILE A 110 -0.81 7.39 -16.02
C ILE A 110 -1.49 7.63 -14.68
N ARG A 111 -1.06 6.92 -13.63
CA ARG A 111 -1.58 7.03 -12.28
C ARG A 111 -0.78 8.06 -11.49
N ASP A 112 -1.45 8.80 -10.63
CA ASP A 112 -0.77 9.61 -9.61
C ASP A 112 -0.13 8.69 -8.58
N PHE A 113 1.20 8.58 -8.61
CA PHE A 113 1.95 7.58 -7.85
C PHE A 113 2.74 8.13 -6.65
N THR A 114 2.68 9.42 -6.39
CA THR A 114 3.39 10.08 -5.29
C THR A 114 2.62 11.29 -4.78
N PHE A 115 2.78 11.61 -3.48
CA PHE A 115 2.33 12.88 -2.91
C PHE A 115 3.28 14.03 -3.25
N CYS A 116 4.50 13.73 -3.69
CA CYS A 116 5.44 14.76 -4.15
C CYS A 116 4.93 15.43 -5.41
N GLU A 117 5.19 16.74 -5.51
CA GLU A 117 4.82 17.58 -6.64
C GLU A 117 5.75 18.80 -6.70
N GLN A 118 5.63 19.64 -7.73
CA GLN A 118 6.44 20.85 -7.83
C GLN A 118 6.37 21.67 -6.53
N GLY A 119 7.54 21.94 -5.93
CA GLY A 119 7.68 22.64 -4.66
C GLY A 119 7.48 21.77 -3.41
N LEU A 120 7.40 20.44 -3.57
CA LEU A 120 7.43 19.47 -2.50
C LEU A 120 8.19 18.24 -2.96
N LEU A 121 9.41 18.08 -2.49
CA LEU A 121 10.30 16.97 -2.86
C LEU A 121 10.61 16.10 -1.66
N ASN A 122 10.44 14.80 -1.84
CA ASN A 122 10.86 13.77 -0.89
C ASN A 122 11.26 12.50 -1.62
N TYR A 123 12.11 11.68 -0.99
CA TYR A 123 12.53 10.38 -1.49
C TYR A 123 12.22 9.31 -0.46
N VAL A 124 11.37 8.36 -0.81
CA VAL A 124 10.98 7.24 0.06
C VAL A 124 11.49 5.94 -0.52
N SER A 125 12.16 5.13 0.31
CA SER A 125 12.64 3.82 -0.13
C SER A 125 11.48 2.82 -0.25
N LEU A 126 11.42 2.10 -1.36
CA LEU A 126 10.50 0.99 -1.61
C LEU A 126 11.19 -0.38 -1.49
N SER A 127 12.39 -0.46 -0.90
CA SER A 127 13.11 -1.73 -0.72
C SER A 127 12.37 -2.73 0.17
N LYS A 128 11.58 -2.22 1.12
CA LYS A 128 10.66 -2.98 1.97
C LYS A 128 9.23 -2.50 1.73
N PRO A 129 8.55 -2.98 0.70
CA PRO A 129 7.28 -2.41 0.26
C PRO A 129 6.09 -2.81 1.15
N ILE A 130 6.22 -3.86 1.95
CA ILE A 130 5.25 -4.28 2.96
C ILE A 130 5.86 -4.16 4.36
N THR A 131 5.01 -4.12 5.38
CA THR A 131 5.43 -4.20 6.77
C THR A 131 5.74 -5.65 7.12
N GLU A 132 7.04 -5.98 7.17
CA GLU A 132 7.53 -7.36 7.32
C GLU A 132 7.05 -7.98 8.64
N SER A 133 6.99 -7.22 9.73
CA SER A 133 6.52 -7.70 11.03
C SER A 133 5.08 -8.24 10.96
N ILE A 134 4.19 -7.57 10.24
CA ILE A 134 2.81 -8.06 10.01
C ILE A 134 2.82 -9.39 9.25
N ALA A 135 3.63 -9.48 8.19
CA ALA A 135 3.74 -10.70 7.40
C ALA A 135 4.29 -11.87 8.22
N GLU A 136 5.26 -11.63 9.11
CA GLU A 136 5.82 -12.66 9.99
C GLU A 136 4.81 -13.14 11.04
N GLU A 137 4.02 -12.25 11.63
CA GLU A 137 2.94 -12.63 12.56
C GLU A 137 1.90 -13.52 11.87
N ILE A 138 1.44 -13.15 10.67
CA ILE A 138 0.52 -13.99 9.88
C ILE A 138 1.20 -15.32 9.54
N ARG A 139 2.50 -15.33 9.22
CA ARG A 139 3.25 -16.55 8.92
C ARG A 139 3.33 -17.47 10.13
N ALA A 140 3.62 -16.94 11.31
CA ALA A 140 3.72 -17.71 12.54
C ALA A 140 2.40 -18.41 12.88
N LYS A 141 1.29 -17.80 12.48
CA LYS A 141 -0.09 -18.24 12.78
C LYS A 141 -0.82 -18.86 11.58
N LYS A 142 -0.14 -19.12 10.47
CA LYS A 142 -0.78 -19.64 9.25
C LYS A 142 -1.60 -20.91 9.44
N ASN A 143 -1.26 -21.75 10.41
CA ASN A 143 -1.97 -22.98 10.71
C ASN A 143 -3.31 -22.77 11.45
N GLU A 144 -3.62 -21.52 11.86
CA GLU A 144 -4.93 -21.14 12.41
C GLU A 144 -5.97 -20.91 11.30
N PHE A 145 -5.51 -20.78 10.06
CA PHE A 145 -6.37 -20.63 8.87
C PHE A 145 -6.60 -21.97 8.18
N ASP A 146 -7.78 -22.16 7.64
CA ASP A 146 -8.22 -23.35 6.92
C ASP A 146 -7.96 -23.27 5.40
N PHE A 147 -6.96 -22.45 5.00
CA PHE A 147 -6.53 -22.26 3.62
C PHE A 147 -5.02 -22.04 3.52
N ASP A 148 -4.47 -22.34 2.34
CA ASP A 148 -3.04 -22.19 2.11
C ASP A 148 -2.63 -20.71 1.98
N ILE A 149 -1.54 -20.37 2.69
CA ILE A 149 -0.94 -19.02 2.67
C ILE A 149 0.49 -19.12 2.18
N HIS A 150 0.78 -18.48 1.07
CA HIS A 150 2.10 -18.45 0.46
C HIS A 150 2.79 -17.10 0.72
N PHE A 151 4.10 -17.18 0.90
CA PHE A 151 4.98 -16.03 1.15
C PHE A 151 6.11 -15.99 0.14
N LYS A 152 6.86 -14.88 0.10
CA LYS A 152 8.07 -14.72 -0.72
C LYS A 152 7.83 -14.82 -2.23
N GLN A 153 6.66 -14.37 -2.68
CA GLN A 153 6.34 -14.20 -4.09
C GLN A 153 6.49 -12.71 -4.50
N ALA A 154 6.77 -12.45 -5.78
CA ALA A 154 6.69 -11.09 -6.31
C ALA A 154 5.33 -10.85 -6.97
N TYR A 155 4.73 -9.70 -6.67
CA TYR A 155 3.49 -9.23 -7.30
C TYR A 155 3.83 -8.39 -8.52
N VAL A 156 3.37 -8.77 -9.70
CA VAL A 156 3.45 -7.95 -10.92
C VAL A 156 2.19 -7.09 -11.01
N CYS A 157 2.35 -5.78 -10.92
CA CYS A 157 1.24 -4.83 -11.05
C CYS A 157 1.16 -4.32 -12.49
N ILE A 158 0.12 -4.69 -13.22
CA ILE A 158 -0.15 -4.20 -14.58
C ILE A 158 -1.22 -3.11 -14.57
N GLU A 159 -1.32 -2.35 -15.66
CA GLU A 159 -2.29 -1.26 -15.74
C GLU A 159 -3.74 -1.76 -15.73
N GLY A 160 -4.03 -2.81 -16.46
CA GLY A 160 -5.41 -3.22 -16.70
C GLY A 160 -6.20 -2.23 -17.63
N PRO A 161 -7.49 -2.47 -17.88
CA PRO A 161 -8.27 -3.64 -17.48
C PRO A 161 -7.95 -4.92 -18.27
N GLN A 162 -7.10 -4.83 -19.30
CA GLN A 162 -6.71 -5.99 -20.11
C GLN A 162 -5.77 -6.90 -19.33
N PHE A 163 -5.93 -8.20 -19.54
CA PHE A 163 -4.99 -9.20 -19.04
C PHE A 163 -3.77 -9.32 -19.95
N PRO A 164 -2.64 -9.85 -19.46
CA PRO A 164 -1.43 -9.99 -20.25
C PRO A 164 -1.58 -11.03 -21.35
N THR A 165 -0.80 -10.86 -22.41
CA THR A 165 -0.62 -11.90 -23.43
C THR A 165 0.17 -13.09 -22.86
N ILE A 166 0.18 -14.24 -23.58
CA ILE A 166 1.01 -15.40 -23.20
C ILE A 166 2.50 -15.02 -23.11
N ILE A 167 2.96 -14.16 -24.01
CA ILE A 167 4.36 -13.72 -24.01
C ILE A 167 4.64 -12.79 -22.82
N ASP A 168 3.74 -11.86 -22.49
CA ASP A 168 3.87 -11.06 -21.29
C ASP A 168 3.93 -11.94 -20.04
N ALA A 169 3.07 -12.95 -19.92
CA ALA A 169 3.06 -13.87 -18.79
C ALA A 169 4.41 -14.59 -18.64
N LYS A 170 4.98 -15.10 -19.74
CA LYS A 170 6.32 -15.72 -19.74
C LYS A 170 7.43 -14.72 -19.33
N CYS A 171 7.36 -13.48 -19.82
CA CYS A 171 8.29 -12.43 -19.40
C CYS A 171 8.16 -12.16 -17.89
N PHE A 172 6.95 -12.04 -17.37
CA PHE A 172 6.73 -11.81 -15.94
C PHE A 172 7.22 -12.97 -15.08
N GLN A 173 7.02 -14.22 -15.52
CA GLN A 173 7.61 -15.40 -14.85
C GLN A 173 9.13 -15.31 -14.82
N SER A 174 9.78 -14.94 -15.92
CA SER A 174 11.24 -14.81 -16.02
C SER A 174 11.80 -13.69 -15.13
N MET A 175 11.02 -12.66 -14.86
CA MET A 175 11.33 -11.58 -13.91
C MET A 175 11.16 -11.99 -12.43
N GLY A 176 10.70 -13.20 -12.16
CA GLY A 176 10.43 -13.68 -10.81
C GLY A 176 9.00 -13.44 -10.30
N GLY A 177 8.08 -13.01 -11.16
CA GLY A 177 6.66 -12.84 -10.82
C GLY A 177 6.01 -14.14 -10.36
N GLY A 178 5.27 -14.09 -9.27
CA GLY A 178 4.47 -15.19 -8.75
C GLY A 178 2.97 -14.99 -8.98
N ILE A 179 2.52 -13.78 -8.81
CA ILE A 179 1.12 -13.37 -9.00
C ILE A 179 1.04 -12.08 -9.82
N ILE A 180 -0.11 -11.84 -10.43
CA ILE A 180 -0.39 -10.63 -11.20
C ILE A 180 -1.71 -10.02 -10.80
N GLY A 181 -1.73 -8.70 -10.65
CA GLY A 181 -2.92 -7.91 -10.38
C GLY A 181 -2.78 -6.49 -10.91
N MET A 182 -3.69 -5.60 -10.52
CA MET A 182 -3.82 -4.30 -11.16
C MET A 182 -3.84 -3.11 -10.19
N THR A 183 -3.86 -3.35 -8.86
CA THR A 183 -4.17 -2.30 -7.88
C THR A 183 -3.12 -2.06 -6.81
N ALA A 184 -2.10 -2.93 -6.67
CA ALA A 184 -1.10 -2.78 -5.63
C ALA A 184 -0.23 -1.52 -5.80
N PHE A 185 0.12 -1.16 -7.06
CA PHE A 185 0.81 0.10 -7.34
C PHE A 185 -0.17 1.11 -7.95
N PRO A 186 -0.19 2.35 -7.46
CA PRO A 186 0.74 2.97 -6.51
C PRO A 186 0.33 2.88 -5.02
N GLU A 187 -0.67 2.06 -4.67
CA GLU A 187 -1.24 2.04 -3.31
C GLU A 187 -0.18 1.81 -2.23
N PHE A 188 0.67 0.78 -2.37
CA PHE A 188 1.70 0.50 -1.37
C PHE A 188 2.75 1.62 -1.28
N ALA A 189 3.10 2.24 -2.42
CA ALA A 189 4.07 3.33 -2.46
C ALA A 189 3.53 4.58 -1.75
N LEU A 190 2.27 4.93 -2.01
CA LEU A 190 1.58 6.05 -1.34
C LEU A 190 1.36 5.77 0.16
N ALA A 191 1.02 4.54 0.53
CA ALA A 191 0.93 4.14 1.94
C ALA A 191 2.26 4.32 2.65
N ARG A 192 3.37 3.96 1.97
CA ARG A 192 4.72 4.15 2.46
C ARG A 192 5.07 5.64 2.63
N GLU A 193 4.77 6.48 1.63
CA GLU A 193 4.94 7.94 1.74
C GLU A 193 4.14 8.52 2.91
N ALA A 194 2.92 8.04 3.14
CA ALA A 194 2.07 8.48 4.24
C ALA A 194 2.48 7.91 5.62
N GLY A 195 3.54 7.10 5.69
CA GLY A 195 3.98 6.46 6.93
C GLY A 195 2.95 5.48 7.51
N LEU A 196 2.18 4.81 6.65
CA LEU A 196 1.22 3.77 7.04
C LEU A 196 1.86 2.39 6.92
N ASN A 197 1.63 1.53 7.91
CA ASN A 197 1.90 0.12 7.76
C ASN A 197 1.05 -0.44 6.62
N TYR A 198 1.63 -1.31 5.80
CA TYR A 198 0.94 -1.87 4.64
C TYR A 198 1.20 -3.35 4.50
N ILE A 199 0.16 -4.12 4.39
CA ILE A 199 0.20 -5.54 4.03
C ILE A 199 -0.80 -5.81 2.92
N CYS A 200 -0.38 -6.53 1.89
CA CYS A 200 -1.23 -6.92 0.77
C CYS A 200 -1.49 -8.43 0.81
N CYS A 201 -2.73 -8.81 1.06
CA CYS A 201 -3.18 -10.20 1.08
C CYS A 201 -3.97 -10.47 -0.20
N ASN A 202 -3.40 -11.30 -1.07
CA ASN A 202 -3.86 -11.49 -2.43
C ASN A 202 -4.45 -12.88 -2.57
N PHE A 203 -5.71 -12.96 -2.96
CA PHE A 203 -6.42 -14.23 -3.17
C PHE A 203 -6.39 -14.62 -4.63
N VAL A 204 -5.85 -15.79 -4.91
CA VAL A 204 -5.76 -16.31 -6.27
C VAL A 204 -7.16 -16.73 -6.72
N VAL A 205 -7.61 -16.18 -7.86
CA VAL A 205 -8.92 -16.52 -8.44
C VAL A 205 -8.80 -17.38 -9.70
N ASP A 206 -7.61 -17.36 -10.35
CA ASP A 206 -7.39 -18.01 -11.62
C ASP A 206 -5.89 -18.05 -11.97
N TYR A 207 -5.54 -18.75 -13.03
CA TYR A 207 -4.21 -18.70 -13.64
C TYR A 207 -4.15 -17.69 -14.78
N VAL A 208 -2.97 -17.10 -15.00
CA VAL A 208 -2.67 -16.40 -16.25
C VAL A 208 -2.27 -17.45 -17.29
N PRO A 209 -2.86 -17.51 -18.48
CA PRO A 209 -2.41 -18.41 -19.51
C PRO A 209 -0.96 -18.09 -19.93
N TRP A 210 -0.01 -18.97 -19.62
CA TRP A 210 1.38 -18.90 -20.09
C TRP A 210 1.65 -19.89 -21.25
N SER A 211 0.64 -20.71 -21.61
CA SER A 211 0.59 -21.54 -22.81
C SER A 211 -0.85 -21.66 -23.28
N TYR A 212 -1.02 -22.15 -24.51
CA TYR A 212 -2.36 -22.40 -25.07
C TYR A 212 -3.08 -23.58 -24.40
N ASP A 213 -2.33 -24.42 -23.68
CA ASP A 213 -2.86 -25.60 -23.02
C ASP A 213 -3.41 -25.32 -21.62
N VAL A 214 -3.12 -24.14 -21.06
CA VAL A 214 -3.68 -23.71 -19.76
C VAL A 214 -5.15 -23.33 -19.99
N ARG A 215 -6.05 -24.23 -19.65
CA ARG A 215 -7.50 -24.02 -19.74
C ARG A 215 -8.03 -23.45 -18.44
N ASN A 216 -8.79 -22.38 -18.55
CA ASN A 216 -9.52 -21.77 -17.44
C ASN A 216 -10.94 -22.36 -17.41
N GLU A 217 -11.09 -23.58 -16.91
CA GLU A 217 -12.41 -24.22 -16.72
C GLU A 217 -12.99 -23.92 -15.30
N LEU A 218 -12.32 -23.04 -14.53
CA LEU A 218 -12.67 -22.77 -13.16
C LEU A 218 -13.88 -21.82 -13.06
N ASN A 219 -14.76 -22.12 -12.12
CA ASN A 219 -15.84 -21.19 -11.75
C ASN A 219 -15.26 -20.03 -10.91
N VAL A 220 -14.79 -18.99 -11.56
CA VAL A 220 -14.18 -17.82 -10.92
C VAL A 220 -15.14 -17.16 -9.93
N LEU A 221 -16.44 -17.19 -10.15
CA LEU A 221 -17.42 -16.61 -9.22
C LEU A 221 -17.48 -17.37 -7.92
N GLU A 222 -17.51 -18.70 -7.96
CA GLU A 222 -17.49 -19.55 -6.77
C GLU A 222 -16.20 -19.39 -5.97
N ILE A 223 -15.05 -19.32 -6.68
CA ILE A 223 -13.76 -19.09 -6.05
C ILE A 223 -13.74 -17.72 -5.35
N ARG A 224 -14.27 -16.67 -5.99
CA ARG A 224 -14.38 -15.34 -5.37
C ARG A 224 -15.23 -15.36 -4.10
N GLN A 225 -16.39 -16.02 -4.11
CA GLN A 225 -17.24 -16.14 -2.92
C GLN A 225 -16.51 -16.85 -1.77
N THR A 226 -15.81 -17.96 -2.08
CA THR A 226 -15.02 -18.68 -1.09
C THR A 226 -13.88 -17.81 -0.56
N ASN A 227 -13.20 -17.05 -1.44
CA ASN A 227 -12.12 -16.14 -1.06
C ASN A 227 -12.63 -14.99 -0.18
N ASN A 228 -13.86 -14.50 -0.40
CA ASN A 228 -14.46 -13.48 0.45
C ASN A 228 -14.64 -13.98 1.89
N THR A 229 -15.16 -15.19 2.07
CA THR A 229 -15.27 -15.81 3.39
C THR A 229 -13.91 -15.98 4.09
N LYS A 230 -12.87 -16.34 3.33
CA LYS A 230 -11.49 -16.42 3.86
C LYS A 230 -10.97 -15.04 4.27
N ALA A 231 -11.24 -14.01 3.46
CA ALA A 231 -10.85 -12.63 3.77
C ALA A 231 -11.53 -12.12 5.04
N GLU A 232 -12.81 -12.42 5.26
CA GLU A 232 -13.52 -12.05 6.49
C GLU A 232 -12.87 -12.70 7.72
N LYS A 233 -12.51 -13.97 7.65
CA LYS A 233 -11.76 -14.65 8.73
C LYS A 233 -10.42 -13.95 8.99
N LEU A 234 -9.69 -13.59 7.93
CA LEU A 234 -8.43 -12.87 8.04
C LEU A 234 -8.61 -11.49 8.68
N ILE A 235 -9.63 -10.73 8.26
CA ILE A 235 -9.93 -9.40 8.82
C ILE A 235 -10.17 -9.50 10.33
N ARG A 236 -11.05 -10.42 10.76
CA ARG A 236 -11.34 -10.63 12.18
C ARG A 236 -10.10 -10.98 12.96
N TRP A 237 -9.31 -11.92 12.42
CA TRP A 237 -8.07 -12.35 13.06
C TRP A 237 -7.06 -11.20 13.17
N VAL A 238 -6.86 -10.41 12.10
CA VAL A 238 -5.92 -9.28 12.07
C VAL A 238 -6.32 -8.21 13.07
N VAL A 239 -7.60 -7.83 13.10
CA VAL A 239 -8.09 -6.78 14.01
C VAL A 239 -7.99 -7.21 15.47
N ASP A 240 -8.21 -8.49 15.78
CA ASP A 240 -8.16 -9.00 17.14
C ASP A 240 -6.75 -9.22 17.68
N ASN A 241 -5.82 -9.64 16.81
CA ASN A 241 -4.52 -10.14 17.25
C ASN A 241 -3.37 -9.19 16.95
N LEU A 242 -3.52 -8.28 15.99
CA LEU A 242 -2.42 -7.42 15.55
C LEU A 242 -2.67 -5.96 15.96
N THR A 243 -2.01 -5.56 17.04
CA THR A 243 -1.91 -4.15 17.44
C THR A 243 -0.50 -3.67 17.14
N PHE A 244 -0.37 -2.62 16.33
CA PHE A 244 0.93 -2.02 16.02
C PHE A 244 1.04 -0.65 16.64
N ASP A 245 2.04 -0.48 17.51
CA ASP A 245 2.44 0.82 18.02
C ASP A 245 3.05 1.66 16.88
N ALA A 246 2.96 2.97 17.03
CA ALA A 246 3.40 3.94 16.03
C ALA A 246 4.92 3.91 15.73
N GLU A 247 5.70 3.16 16.50
CA GLU A 247 7.16 3.06 16.37
C GLU A 247 7.66 2.07 15.30
N ASN A 248 6.75 1.50 14.49
CA ASN A 248 7.13 0.55 13.45
C ASN A 248 7.86 1.21 12.27
N ASP A 249 8.74 0.44 11.62
CA ASP A 249 9.61 0.80 10.47
C ASP A 249 8.98 1.71 9.41
N CYS A 250 7.65 1.71 9.25
CA CYS A 250 6.97 2.50 8.23
C CYS A 250 6.82 3.97 8.60
N HIS A 251 6.59 4.31 9.87
CA HIS A 251 6.55 5.71 10.33
C HIS A 251 7.91 6.38 10.19
N GLU A 252 8.98 5.63 10.41
CA GLU A 252 10.34 6.12 10.27
C GLU A 252 10.73 6.43 8.82
N GLN A 253 9.95 6.00 7.82
CA GLN A 253 10.29 6.08 6.41
C GLN A 253 9.28 6.91 5.58
N GLY A 254 8.26 7.49 6.23
CA GLY A 254 7.28 8.35 5.57
C GLY A 254 7.84 9.70 5.12
N ILE A 255 7.05 10.42 4.33
CA ILE A 255 7.39 11.74 3.77
C ILE A 255 7.77 12.76 4.84
N ALA A 256 7.22 12.67 6.04
CA ALA A 256 7.50 13.57 7.16
C ALA A 256 8.97 13.55 7.60
N ARG A 257 9.63 12.39 7.47
CA ARG A 257 10.99 12.21 8.01
C ARG A 257 12.09 12.55 7.03
N PHE A 258 11.78 12.52 5.73
CA PHE A 258 12.76 12.73 4.65
C PHE A 258 12.41 13.91 3.75
N LEU A 259 11.63 14.85 4.27
CA LEU A 259 11.22 16.02 3.49
C LEU A 259 12.45 16.87 3.12
N SER A 260 12.74 16.94 1.84
CA SER A 260 13.85 17.74 1.30
C SER A 260 13.46 19.22 1.12
N THR A 261 12.16 19.52 1.05
CA THR A 261 11.64 20.88 0.91
C THR A 261 11.35 21.47 2.29
N PRO A 262 11.91 22.64 2.66
CA PRO A 262 11.58 23.30 3.92
C PRO A 262 10.09 23.55 4.07
N LEU A 263 9.50 23.17 5.21
CA LEU A 263 8.04 23.31 5.44
C LEU A 263 7.54 24.73 5.29
N GLU A 264 8.33 25.72 5.70
CA GLU A 264 8.03 27.14 5.58
C GLU A 264 7.96 27.62 4.13
N SER A 265 8.64 26.93 3.20
CA SER A 265 8.61 27.25 1.77
C SER A 265 7.40 26.65 1.05
N LEU A 266 6.66 25.76 1.71
CA LEU A 266 5.48 25.16 1.13
C LEU A 266 4.32 26.17 1.03
N ALA A 267 3.59 26.12 -0.08
CA ALA A 267 2.35 26.86 -0.22
C ALA A 267 1.35 26.46 0.89
N PRO A 268 0.49 27.39 1.37
CA PRO A 268 -0.40 27.11 2.51
C PRO A 268 -1.29 25.86 2.33
N ASN A 269 -1.81 25.64 1.13
CA ASN A 269 -2.61 24.46 0.81
C ASN A 269 -1.81 23.16 0.91
N LYS A 270 -0.54 23.15 0.47
CA LYS A 270 0.37 22.00 0.60
C LYS A 270 0.71 21.73 2.04
N ARG A 271 1.00 22.76 2.81
CA ARG A 271 1.27 22.66 4.25
C ARG A 271 0.10 22.03 4.99
N ALA A 272 -1.13 22.43 4.65
CA ALA A 272 -2.33 21.94 5.33
C ALA A 272 -2.52 20.41 5.15
N TRP A 273 -2.38 19.89 3.93
CA TRP A 273 -2.53 18.44 3.74
C TRP A 273 -1.28 17.65 4.18
N MET A 274 -0.09 18.25 4.10
CA MET A 274 1.14 17.67 4.64
C MET A 274 1.04 17.39 6.14
N GLN A 275 0.40 18.28 6.89
CA GLN A 275 0.16 18.04 8.32
C GLN A 275 -0.61 16.76 8.57
N THR A 276 -1.61 16.44 7.76
CA THR A 276 -2.37 15.17 7.87
C THR A 276 -1.50 13.96 7.53
N ILE A 277 -0.74 14.01 6.44
CA ILE A 277 0.11 12.89 6.01
C ILE A 277 1.25 12.63 6.99
N SER A 278 1.81 13.69 7.57
CA SER A 278 2.92 13.62 8.50
C SER A 278 2.49 13.40 9.95
N GLN A 279 1.19 13.42 10.28
CA GLN A 279 0.74 13.13 11.63
C GLN A 279 1.16 11.72 12.05
N ASP A 280 2.04 11.69 13.03
CA ASP A 280 2.24 10.54 13.87
C ASP A 280 1.03 10.44 14.81
N ASN A 281 0.36 9.30 14.84
CA ASN A 281 -0.80 9.12 15.72
C ASN A 281 -0.40 9.07 17.21
N SER A 282 0.89 9.12 17.53
CA SER A 282 1.41 9.11 18.90
C SER A 282 1.71 10.50 19.45
N THR A 283 1.94 11.51 18.59
CA THR A 283 2.21 12.88 19.06
C THR A 283 1.73 13.87 18.01
N ALA A 284 0.91 14.82 18.41
CA ALA A 284 0.72 16.03 17.60
C ALA A 284 2.11 16.58 17.23
N ILE A 285 2.36 16.81 15.94
CA ILE A 285 3.62 17.39 15.48
C ILE A 285 3.73 18.81 16.07
N ASN A 286 4.19 18.88 17.30
CA ASN A 286 4.80 20.06 17.89
C ASN A 286 6.32 19.98 17.76
N GLY A 287 6.81 19.31 16.71
CA GLY A 287 8.23 19.20 16.53
C GLY A 287 8.63 18.16 15.48
N ILE A 288 8.41 18.42 14.20
CA ILE A 288 9.55 18.20 13.31
C ILE A 288 10.60 19.10 13.93
N ASP A 289 11.66 18.48 14.46
CA ASP A 289 12.71 19.22 15.17
C ASP A 289 13.10 20.38 14.27
N ASP A 290 12.66 21.59 14.63
CA ASP A 290 12.96 22.84 13.91
C ASP A 290 14.46 22.95 13.62
N ASP A 291 15.27 22.28 14.43
CA ASP A 291 16.70 22.16 14.26
C ASP A 291 17.11 21.26 13.09
N ILE A 292 16.37 20.23 12.75
CA ILE A 292 16.66 19.41 11.54
C ILE A 292 16.30 20.20 10.29
N ILE A 293 15.16 20.88 10.29
CA ILE A 293 14.69 21.69 9.16
C ILE A 293 15.57 22.92 8.93
N LYS A 294 16.04 23.57 9.99
CA LYS A 294 16.97 24.72 9.90
C LYS A 294 18.35 24.33 9.39
N ARG A 295 18.73 23.06 9.47
CA ARG A 295 20.06 22.56 9.05
C ARG A 295 20.10 22.03 7.61
N VAL A 296 18.94 21.82 6.98
CA VAL A 296 18.88 21.40 5.56
C VAL A 296 19.54 22.40 4.59
N PRO A 297 19.40 23.74 4.75
CA PRO A 297 20.14 24.70 3.91
C PRO A 297 21.67 24.60 4.00
N ASP A 298 22.21 24.21 5.17
CA ASP A 298 23.66 24.04 5.36
C ASP A 298 24.19 22.78 4.66
N LEU A 299 23.33 21.88 4.20
CA LEU A 299 23.67 20.68 3.43
C LEU A 299 24.22 20.98 2.05
N TYR A 300 23.83 22.08 1.45
CA TYR A 300 24.32 22.53 0.14
C TYR A 300 25.49 23.53 0.25
N GLY A 301 25.83 23.99 1.45
CA GLY A 301 26.82 25.06 1.67
C GLY A 301 27.96 24.77 2.66
N GLY A 302 27.93 23.68 3.44
CA GLY A 302 29.01 23.43 4.38
C GLY A 302 28.76 22.35 5.45
N VAL A 303 29.38 21.22 5.27
CA VAL A 303 29.21 19.92 5.96
C VAL A 303 29.67 19.89 7.45
N LYS A 304 29.85 20.99 8.15
CA LYS A 304 30.60 20.95 9.42
C LYS A 304 29.83 20.62 10.70
N THR A 305 28.50 20.45 10.69
CA THR A 305 27.72 20.27 11.94
C THR A 305 26.53 19.30 11.86
N ILE A 306 26.58 18.28 11.03
CA ILE A 306 25.49 17.34 10.85
C ILE A 306 25.58 16.19 11.88
N PRO A 307 24.48 15.83 12.58
CA PRO A 307 24.46 14.67 13.46
C PRO A 307 24.90 13.38 12.75
N PRO A 308 25.61 12.45 13.42
CA PRO A 308 26.15 11.25 12.76
C PRO A 308 25.12 10.41 11.98
N LYS A 309 23.91 10.25 12.48
CA LYS A 309 22.81 9.55 11.78
C LYS A 309 22.36 10.26 10.50
N LEU A 310 22.40 11.58 10.47
CA LEU A 310 22.10 12.37 9.26
C LEU A 310 23.27 12.35 8.29
N GLN A 311 24.51 12.26 8.77
CA GLN A 311 25.70 12.05 7.94
C GLN A 311 25.69 10.71 7.22
N GLU A 312 25.25 9.63 7.87
CA GLU A 312 25.07 8.32 7.23
C GLU A 312 24.03 8.39 6.11
N LEU A 313 22.90 9.06 6.37
CA LEU A 313 21.84 9.25 5.38
C LEU A 313 22.30 10.09 4.20
N LEU A 314 23.05 11.17 4.46
CA LEU A 314 23.60 12.06 3.43
C LEU A 314 24.73 11.39 2.65
N THR A 315 25.50 10.52 3.30
CA THR A 315 26.52 9.70 2.62
C THR A 315 25.83 8.67 1.71
N PHE A 316 24.69 8.18 2.10
CA PHE A 316 23.86 7.30 1.27
C PHE A 316 23.27 8.06 0.07
N ILE A 317 22.67 9.23 0.29
CA ILE A 317 22.12 10.10 -0.77
C ILE A 317 23.27 10.62 -1.67
N GLY A 318 24.38 11.08 -1.11
CA GLY A 318 25.52 11.59 -1.87
C GLY A 318 26.31 10.54 -2.67
N LYS A 319 26.14 9.24 -2.38
CA LYS A 319 26.62 8.16 -3.26
C LYS A 319 25.77 8.02 -4.52
N TYR A 320 24.50 8.44 -4.49
CA TYR A 320 23.63 8.49 -5.67
C TYR A 320 23.80 9.78 -6.48
N ASP A 321 24.26 10.89 -5.84
CA ASP A 321 24.43 12.19 -6.50
C ASP A 321 25.81 12.36 -7.18
N ARG A 322 26.74 11.41 -7.00
CA ARG A 322 28.03 11.40 -7.70
C ARG A 322 28.01 10.59 -9.01
N GLY A 323 26.87 10.47 -9.62
CA GLY A 323 26.70 9.92 -10.96
C GLY A 323 26.91 10.94 -12.06
N THR A 324 27.81 11.90 -11.89
CA THR A 324 28.29 12.79 -12.98
C THR A 324 29.71 12.42 -13.38
N ASP A 325 29.87 11.20 -13.84
CA ASP A 325 30.95 10.80 -14.74
C ASP A 325 30.34 9.83 -15.77
N TYR A 326 29.68 10.41 -16.75
CA TYR A 326 29.48 9.87 -18.08
C TYR A 326 30.01 10.90 -19.11
#